data_4ac94b99636b5245ad3486acfc6405d9
#
_entry.id   4ac94b99636b5245ad3486acfc6405d9
#
_cell.length_a   1.000
_cell.length_b   1.000
_cell.length_c   1.000
_cell.angle_alpha   90.00
_cell.angle_beta   90.00
_cell.angle_gamma   90.00
#
_symmetry.space_group_name_H-M   'P 1'
#
loop_
_entity.id
_entity.type
_entity.pdbx_description
1 polymer ?
#
loop_
_entity_poly.entity_id
_entity_poly.type
_entity_poly.pdbx_seq_one_letter_code
_entity_poly.pdbx_strand_id
1 'polypeptide(L)'
;MTSIIMLSYNTLGYTKLAIESIRKHTAPGTYEIIAVENASKDGSREWLEQQDDIRLLCNEENVGFPKGCNQGLRIAKGDTLLLLNSDVIVTPYWLESLSKGLFSSKDVGAVSCLTNFCSNYQTIPAPYHQMSELERFGARINRRVPARYERRLRLIMFCFLFRREVYEAIGNLDEKFSPGNYEDDDYSFRIQQAGWKVLLCRDTYIHHFGSGAFLSGESKEEQMERTKFYDALLKRNKEYILKKYNIPPDYVLYSTQELFPQWAKTDDPVVAGRDIDRERERAEENRRRILSMVFLLSADTDSSVHRLEKELLQLHAVSEKKLQVYFIYDAKKTSVTALEKTLKDRGIDSICYDTNAYKERKVQYPSESLPEKTLQFLQIPEQLPKELSHVLYIDTEKGIPKDVMNIWDVPCGNTVAFRPNPTQGKPSPLESEGVLKPENRFCLDFLQMNLTYFRERMDLWEDGLAFFSAFPMVEGRLTDMLRYFFERSYKKC
;
A
#
# COMPACT_ATOMS: atom_id res chain seq x y z
N MET A 1 -28.62 -6.84 -7.01
CA MET A 1 -27.79 -8.00 -7.42
C MET A 1 -26.52 -7.52 -8.12
N THR A 2 -25.37 -8.19 -7.91
CA THR A 2 -24.08 -7.84 -8.55
C THR A 2 -23.74 -8.80 -9.68
N SER A 3 -23.45 -8.31 -10.89
CA SER A 3 -22.83 -9.13 -11.93
C SER A 3 -21.31 -9.09 -11.78
N ILE A 4 -20.69 -10.23 -11.51
CA ILE A 4 -19.25 -10.43 -11.39
C ILE A 4 -18.73 -10.89 -12.76
N ILE A 5 -17.97 -10.03 -13.44
CA ILE A 5 -17.39 -10.29 -14.75
C ILE A 5 -15.92 -10.65 -14.57
N MET A 6 -15.53 -11.84 -15.02
CA MET A 6 -14.18 -12.37 -14.93
C MET A 6 -13.65 -12.74 -16.31
N LEU A 7 -12.47 -12.25 -16.66
CA LEU A 7 -11.76 -12.69 -17.86
C LEU A 7 -10.74 -13.77 -17.49
N SER A 8 -10.83 -14.93 -18.13
CA SER A 8 -9.89 -16.05 -17.96
C SER A 8 -9.03 -16.25 -19.21
N TYR A 9 -7.71 -16.30 -19.03
CA TYR A 9 -6.76 -16.61 -20.10
C TYR A 9 -5.54 -17.33 -19.54
N ASN A 10 -5.43 -18.64 -19.78
CA ASN A 10 -4.35 -19.50 -19.30
C ASN A 10 -4.11 -19.39 -17.78
N THR A 11 -5.17 -19.40 -16.99
CA THR A 11 -5.16 -19.23 -15.53
C THR A 11 -6.04 -20.24 -14.80
N LEU A 12 -6.19 -21.47 -15.31
CA LEU A 12 -7.11 -22.48 -14.78
C LEU A 12 -7.05 -22.63 -13.26
N GLY A 13 -5.85 -22.80 -12.70
CA GLY A 13 -5.67 -23.01 -11.26
C GLY A 13 -6.16 -21.80 -10.44
N TYR A 14 -5.84 -20.59 -10.88
CA TYR A 14 -6.27 -19.36 -10.23
C TYR A 14 -7.76 -19.09 -10.42
N THR A 15 -8.28 -19.31 -11.65
CA THR A 15 -9.71 -19.16 -11.95
C THR A 15 -10.57 -20.06 -11.05
N LYS A 16 -10.14 -21.30 -10.81
CA LYS A 16 -10.79 -22.21 -9.86
C LYS A 16 -10.81 -21.64 -8.46
N LEU A 17 -9.66 -21.21 -7.94
CA LEU A 17 -9.57 -20.62 -6.60
C LEU A 17 -10.42 -19.36 -6.45
N ALA A 18 -10.44 -18.49 -7.47
CA ALA A 18 -11.25 -17.29 -7.47
C ALA A 18 -12.74 -17.64 -7.38
N ILE A 19 -13.25 -18.51 -8.25
CA ILE A 19 -14.66 -18.91 -8.30
C ILE A 19 -15.07 -19.62 -7.01
N GLU A 20 -14.25 -20.55 -6.51
CA GLU A 20 -14.49 -21.23 -5.23
C GLU A 20 -14.57 -20.24 -4.07
N SER A 21 -13.69 -19.25 -4.02
CA SER A 21 -13.71 -18.22 -2.97
C SER A 21 -14.96 -17.33 -3.07
N ILE A 22 -15.42 -16.98 -4.28
CA ILE A 22 -16.67 -16.24 -4.49
C ILE A 22 -17.85 -17.03 -3.95
N ARG A 23 -17.99 -18.32 -4.34
CA ARG A 23 -19.06 -19.21 -3.88
C ARG A 23 -19.06 -19.35 -2.35
N LYS A 24 -17.87 -19.41 -1.75
CA LYS A 24 -17.72 -19.56 -0.30
C LYS A 24 -18.07 -18.29 0.48
N HIS A 25 -17.73 -17.13 -0.04
CA HIS A 25 -17.77 -15.87 0.72
C HIS A 25 -18.79 -14.86 0.23
N THR A 26 -19.68 -15.25 -0.68
CA THR A 26 -20.73 -14.39 -1.20
C THR A 26 -22.09 -15.10 -1.10
N ALA A 27 -23.09 -14.40 -0.56
CA ALA A 27 -24.40 -14.99 -0.34
C ALA A 27 -25.08 -15.41 -1.66
N PRO A 28 -25.55 -16.65 -1.82
CA PRO A 28 -26.26 -17.11 -3.02
C PRO A 28 -27.46 -16.21 -3.36
N GLY A 29 -27.69 -15.97 -4.66
CA GLY A 29 -28.78 -15.11 -5.14
C GLY A 29 -28.50 -13.61 -5.09
N THR A 30 -27.38 -13.17 -4.48
CA THR A 30 -26.98 -11.77 -4.46
C THR A 30 -26.07 -11.40 -5.64
N TYR A 31 -25.57 -12.37 -6.38
CA TYR A 31 -24.67 -12.20 -7.50
C TYR A 31 -24.96 -13.19 -8.66
N GLU A 32 -24.42 -12.90 -9.81
CA GLU A 32 -24.18 -13.83 -10.92
C GLU A 32 -22.71 -13.80 -11.31
N ILE A 33 -22.15 -14.90 -11.80
CA ILE A 33 -20.81 -14.95 -12.38
C ILE A 33 -20.93 -15.01 -13.90
N ILE A 34 -20.21 -14.11 -14.58
CA ILE A 34 -20.04 -14.08 -16.03
C ILE A 34 -18.55 -14.30 -16.30
N ALA A 35 -18.20 -15.47 -16.80
CA ALA A 35 -16.84 -15.76 -17.22
C ALA A 35 -16.69 -15.51 -18.72
N VAL A 36 -15.65 -14.78 -19.10
CA VAL A 36 -15.23 -14.61 -20.48
C VAL A 36 -13.95 -15.40 -20.66
N GLU A 37 -14.04 -16.53 -21.33
CA GLU A 37 -12.92 -17.40 -21.64
C GLU A 37 -12.24 -16.89 -22.93
N ASN A 38 -10.96 -16.58 -22.85
CA ASN A 38 -10.26 -15.79 -23.85
C ASN A 38 -9.28 -16.63 -24.70
N ALA A 39 -9.74 -17.81 -25.17
CA ALA A 39 -8.97 -18.78 -25.95
C ALA A 39 -7.77 -19.40 -25.19
N SER A 40 -7.99 -19.85 -23.98
CA SER A 40 -7.01 -20.55 -23.16
C SER A 40 -6.62 -21.92 -23.74
N LYS A 41 -5.41 -22.38 -23.39
CA LYS A 41 -4.87 -23.69 -23.81
C LYS A 41 -4.55 -24.61 -22.61
N ASP A 42 -4.95 -24.21 -21.42
CA ASP A 42 -4.62 -24.88 -20.15
C ASP A 42 -5.78 -25.70 -19.56
N GLY A 43 -6.89 -25.88 -20.32
CA GLY A 43 -8.09 -26.56 -19.84
C GLY A 43 -9.10 -25.65 -19.14
N SER A 44 -8.89 -24.33 -19.16
CA SER A 44 -9.82 -23.35 -18.56
C SER A 44 -11.20 -23.43 -19.21
N ARG A 45 -11.28 -23.54 -20.54
CA ARG A 45 -12.54 -23.60 -21.28
C ARG A 45 -13.35 -24.82 -20.88
N GLU A 46 -12.74 -26.00 -20.93
CA GLU A 46 -13.39 -27.27 -20.61
C GLU A 46 -13.90 -27.33 -19.17
N TRP A 47 -13.17 -26.72 -18.27
CA TRP A 47 -13.59 -26.65 -16.88
C TRP A 47 -14.74 -25.65 -16.68
N LEU A 48 -14.69 -24.47 -17.29
CA LEU A 48 -15.74 -23.46 -17.21
C LEU A 48 -17.06 -23.94 -17.83
N GLU A 49 -17.00 -24.71 -18.93
CA GLU A 49 -18.17 -25.32 -19.58
C GLU A 49 -18.93 -26.31 -18.66
N GLN A 50 -18.27 -26.84 -17.62
CA GLN A 50 -18.88 -27.76 -16.66
C GLN A 50 -19.52 -27.04 -15.46
N GLN A 51 -19.51 -25.70 -15.42
CA GLN A 51 -20.03 -24.93 -14.28
C GLN A 51 -21.44 -24.41 -14.57
N ASP A 52 -22.47 -25.04 -14.02
CA ASP A 52 -23.90 -24.70 -14.30
C ASP A 52 -24.32 -23.32 -13.77
N ASP A 53 -23.60 -22.77 -12.77
CA ASP A 53 -23.89 -21.48 -12.14
C ASP A 53 -23.15 -20.29 -12.79
N ILE A 54 -22.39 -20.55 -13.87
CA ILE A 54 -21.58 -19.55 -14.58
C ILE A 54 -22.17 -19.29 -15.96
N ARG A 55 -22.39 -18.02 -16.28
CA ARG A 55 -22.69 -17.60 -17.65
C ARG A 55 -21.38 -17.44 -18.40
N LEU A 56 -21.10 -18.37 -19.30
CA LEU A 56 -19.85 -18.46 -20.04
C LEU A 56 -19.97 -17.83 -21.44
N LEU A 57 -18.96 -17.02 -21.77
CA LEU A 57 -18.69 -16.56 -23.14
C LEU A 57 -17.30 -17.06 -23.53
N CYS A 58 -17.20 -17.73 -24.67
CA CYS A 58 -15.93 -18.24 -25.21
C CYS A 58 -15.50 -17.45 -26.44
N ASN A 59 -14.27 -16.97 -26.43
CA ASN A 59 -13.62 -16.37 -27.60
C ASN A 59 -12.79 -17.44 -28.35
N GLU A 60 -12.63 -17.28 -29.67
CA GLU A 60 -11.76 -18.13 -30.49
C GLU A 60 -10.29 -17.63 -30.49
N GLU A 61 -10.07 -16.38 -30.08
CA GLU A 61 -8.75 -15.77 -29.94
C GLU A 61 -8.68 -14.88 -28.69
N ASN A 62 -7.48 -14.59 -28.19
CA ASN A 62 -7.30 -13.65 -27.08
C ASN A 62 -7.59 -12.22 -27.55
N VAL A 63 -8.77 -11.70 -27.21
CA VAL A 63 -9.23 -10.35 -27.59
C VAL A 63 -8.71 -9.25 -26.66
N GLY A 64 -7.98 -9.60 -25.60
CA GLY A 64 -7.48 -8.67 -24.59
C GLY A 64 -8.50 -8.33 -23.51
N PHE A 65 -8.02 -7.66 -22.44
CA PHE A 65 -8.81 -7.37 -21.25
C PHE A 65 -9.99 -6.42 -21.51
N PRO A 66 -9.82 -5.23 -22.13
CA PRO A 66 -10.94 -4.32 -22.33
C PRO A 66 -12.08 -4.92 -23.15
N LYS A 67 -11.75 -5.57 -24.27
CA LYS A 67 -12.76 -6.16 -25.16
C LYS A 67 -13.48 -7.36 -24.53
N GLY A 68 -12.73 -8.22 -23.82
CA GLY A 68 -13.32 -9.33 -23.07
C GLY A 68 -14.24 -8.85 -21.95
N CYS A 69 -13.82 -7.86 -21.14
CA CYS A 69 -14.67 -7.26 -20.13
C CYS A 69 -15.94 -6.65 -20.71
N ASN A 70 -15.85 -5.96 -21.86
CA ASN A 70 -17.00 -5.38 -22.56
C ASN A 70 -18.01 -6.44 -23.00
N GLN A 71 -17.56 -7.63 -23.41
CA GLN A 71 -18.46 -8.74 -23.74
C GLN A 71 -19.28 -9.16 -22.52
N GLY A 72 -18.62 -9.33 -21.36
CA GLY A 72 -19.29 -9.66 -20.10
C GLY A 72 -20.26 -8.56 -19.64
N LEU A 73 -19.84 -7.29 -19.71
CA LEU A 73 -20.65 -6.14 -19.33
C LEU A 73 -21.97 -6.06 -20.13
N ARG A 74 -21.92 -6.36 -21.44
CA ARG A 74 -23.12 -6.32 -22.29
C ARG A 74 -24.19 -7.33 -21.91
N ILE A 75 -23.84 -8.47 -21.33
CA ILE A 75 -24.81 -9.50 -20.94
C ILE A 75 -25.14 -9.46 -19.43
N ALA A 76 -24.46 -8.63 -18.66
CA ALA A 76 -24.67 -8.48 -17.23
C ALA A 76 -26.10 -8.00 -16.89
N LYS A 77 -26.72 -8.56 -15.84
CA LYS A 77 -28.09 -8.26 -15.42
C LYS A 77 -28.16 -7.51 -14.08
N GLY A 78 -27.07 -7.44 -13.33
CA GLY A 78 -27.02 -6.85 -11.98
C GLY A 78 -27.17 -5.33 -11.98
N ASP A 79 -27.63 -4.77 -10.90
CA ASP A 79 -27.73 -3.33 -10.65
C ASP A 79 -26.36 -2.71 -10.37
N THR A 80 -25.43 -3.56 -9.95
CA THR A 80 -24.01 -3.26 -9.82
C THR A 80 -23.19 -4.20 -10.68
N LEU A 81 -22.10 -3.69 -11.22
CA LEU A 81 -21.19 -4.39 -12.12
C LEU A 81 -19.81 -4.46 -11.47
N LEU A 82 -19.22 -5.64 -11.47
CA LEU A 82 -17.91 -5.88 -10.87
C LEU A 82 -16.97 -6.51 -11.89
N LEU A 83 -15.93 -5.81 -12.28
CA LEU A 83 -14.80 -6.40 -12.97
C LEU A 83 -13.86 -7.01 -11.93
N LEU A 84 -13.59 -8.30 -12.04
CA LEU A 84 -12.78 -9.07 -11.12
C LEU A 84 -11.76 -9.91 -11.88
N ASN A 85 -10.49 -9.79 -11.55
CA ASN A 85 -9.46 -10.63 -12.15
C ASN A 85 -9.66 -12.10 -11.80
N SER A 86 -9.20 -13.00 -12.67
CA SER A 86 -9.25 -14.45 -12.44
C SER A 86 -8.18 -14.98 -11.49
N ASP A 87 -7.20 -14.15 -11.12
CA ASP A 87 -6.10 -14.48 -10.23
C ASP A 87 -6.23 -13.82 -8.85
N VAL A 88 -7.44 -13.84 -8.29
CA VAL A 88 -7.75 -13.32 -6.96
C VAL A 88 -8.32 -14.40 -6.05
N ILE A 89 -8.27 -14.17 -4.74
CA ILE A 89 -9.06 -14.89 -3.74
C ILE A 89 -9.81 -13.85 -2.93
N VAL A 90 -11.14 -13.92 -2.98
CA VAL A 90 -12.00 -13.06 -2.17
C VAL A 90 -12.11 -13.59 -0.75
N THR A 91 -12.32 -12.69 0.22
CA THR A 91 -12.32 -13.00 1.63
C THR A 91 -13.68 -12.73 2.28
N PRO A 92 -13.99 -13.27 3.46
CA PRO A 92 -15.31 -13.10 4.08
C PRO A 92 -15.77 -11.64 4.12
N TYR A 93 -17.04 -11.37 3.77
CA TYR A 93 -17.69 -10.04 3.79
C TYR A 93 -17.16 -9.02 2.75
N TRP A 94 -16.38 -9.45 1.78
CA TRP A 94 -15.75 -8.56 0.80
C TRP A 94 -16.74 -7.76 -0.05
N LEU A 95 -17.78 -8.43 -0.60
CA LEU A 95 -18.74 -7.78 -1.49
C LEU A 95 -19.69 -6.86 -0.72
N GLU A 96 -20.09 -7.25 0.49
CA GLU A 96 -20.90 -6.43 1.38
C GLU A 96 -20.15 -5.14 1.78
N SER A 97 -18.86 -5.24 2.07
CA SER A 97 -18.02 -4.10 2.42
C SER A 97 -17.82 -3.17 1.23
N LEU A 98 -17.49 -3.70 0.04
CA LEU A 98 -17.44 -2.91 -1.20
C LEU A 98 -18.77 -2.22 -1.49
N SER A 99 -19.88 -2.95 -1.35
CA SER A 99 -21.22 -2.41 -1.60
C SER A 99 -21.54 -1.25 -0.65
N LYS A 100 -21.17 -1.35 0.64
CA LYS A 100 -21.29 -0.22 1.57
C LYS A 100 -20.51 1.01 1.10
N GLY A 101 -19.30 0.81 0.58
CA GLY A 101 -18.50 1.88 -0.01
C GLY A 101 -19.18 2.52 -1.22
N LEU A 102 -19.68 1.71 -2.16
CA LEU A 102 -20.35 2.17 -3.36
C LEU A 102 -21.63 2.96 -3.04
N PHE A 103 -22.39 2.54 -2.03
CA PHE A 103 -23.64 3.18 -1.63
C PHE A 103 -23.49 4.15 -0.46
N SER A 104 -22.25 4.49 -0.06
CA SER A 104 -21.99 5.46 1.02
C SER A 104 -22.47 6.87 0.68
N SER A 105 -22.51 7.22 -0.60
CA SER A 105 -23.11 8.46 -1.11
C SER A 105 -23.64 8.26 -2.53
N LYS A 106 -24.61 9.07 -2.96
CA LYS A 106 -25.19 9.00 -4.32
C LYS A 106 -24.20 9.36 -5.41
N ASP A 107 -23.20 10.16 -5.10
CA ASP A 107 -22.16 10.60 -6.03
C ASP A 107 -20.97 9.66 -6.14
N VAL A 108 -20.98 8.52 -5.43
CA VAL A 108 -19.98 7.47 -5.59
C VAL A 108 -20.36 6.58 -6.78
N GLY A 109 -19.55 6.60 -7.82
CA GLY A 109 -19.79 5.83 -9.06
C GLY A 109 -19.08 4.47 -9.06
N ALA A 110 -17.88 4.41 -8.50
CA ALA A 110 -17.08 3.18 -8.45
C ALA A 110 -16.23 3.08 -7.19
N VAL A 111 -15.92 1.83 -6.82
CA VAL A 111 -15.06 1.50 -5.68
C VAL A 111 -14.13 0.34 -6.02
N SER A 112 -12.98 0.28 -5.34
CA SER A 112 -12.07 -0.86 -5.30
C SER A 112 -11.58 -1.08 -3.87
N CYS A 113 -10.76 -2.09 -3.66
CA CYS A 113 -10.32 -2.52 -2.34
C CYS A 113 -8.79 -2.58 -2.21
N LEU A 114 -8.35 -2.90 -1.00
CA LEU A 114 -6.96 -3.22 -0.69
C LEU A 114 -6.62 -4.65 -1.12
N THR A 115 -5.34 -4.85 -1.45
CA THR A 115 -4.78 -6.16 -1.80
C THR A 115 -3.32 -6.27 -1.37
N ASN A 116 -2.71 -7.46 -1.52
CA ASN A 116 -1.28 -7.68 -1.30
C ASN A 116 -0.40 -7.28 -2.49
N PHE A 117 -0.96 -7.25 -3.71
CA PHE A 117 -0.21 -6.97 -4.93
C PHE A 117 -1.04 -6.20 -5.96
N CYS A 118 -0.66 -4.98 -6.25
CA CYS A 118 -1.05 -4.20 -7.43
C CYS A 118 -0.18 -2.94 -7.52
N SER A 119 -0.35 -2.14 -8.57
CA SER A 119 0.15 -0.77 -8.63
C SER A 119 -0.79 0.20 -7.89
N ASN A 120 -0.43 1.47 -7.75
CA ASN A 120 -1.34 2.54 -7.32
C ASN A 120 -1.73 2.56 -5.84
N TYR A 121 -0.81 2.19 -4.89
CA TYR A 121 -1.05 2.33 -3.44
C TYR A 121 -2.35 1.68 -2.91
N GLN A 122 -2.87 0.66 -3.60
CA GLN A 122 -3.94 -0.21 -3.10
C GLN A 122 -3.38 -1.43 -2.38
N THR A 123 -2.05 -1.49 -2.23
CA THR A 123 -1.36 -2.61 -1.59
C THR A 123 -1.15 -2.39 -0.12
N ILE A 124 -1.28 -3.48 0.63
CA ILE A 124 -0.94 -3.60 2.03
C ILE A 124 -0.11 -4.85 2.28
N PRO A 125 0.74 -4.87 3.32
CA PRO A 125 1.43 -6.10 3.72
C PRO A 125 0.45 -7.25 3.96
N ALA A 126 0.81 -8.43 3.46
CA ALA A 126 0.00 -9.64 3.58
C ALA A 126 0.63 -10.59 4.59
N PRO A 127 0.24 -10.57 5.87
CA PRO A 127 0.87 -11.31 6.95
C PRO A 127 0.34 -12.75 7.09
N TYR A 128 0.14 -13.46 5.98
CA TYR A 128 -0.40 -14.81 5.98
C TYR A 128 0.35 -15.70 4.98
N HIS A 129 0.39 -16.99 5.28
CA HIS A 129 1.01 -18.04 4.45
C HIS A 129 0.03 -19.14 4.07
N GLN A 130 -1.10 -19.22 4.78
CA GLN A 130 -2.11 -20.25 4.60
C GLN A 130 -3.48 -19.64 4.31
N MET A 131 -4.34 -20.40 3.64
CA MET A 131 -5.69 -19.95 3.28
C MET A 131 -6.51 -19.55 4.51
N SER A 132 -6.43 -20.29 5.61
CA SER A 132 -7.16 -19.99 6.83
C SER A 132 -6.72 -18.66 7.49
N GLU A 133 -5.46 -18.29 7.33
CA GLU A 133 -4.91 -17.01 7.80
C GLU A 133 -5.36 -15.86 6.91
N LEU A 134 -5.36 -16.06 5.58
CA LEU A 134 -5.91 -15.12 4.62
C LEU A 134 -7.37 -14.79 4.94
N GLU A 135 -8.19 -15.81 5.17
CA GLU A 135 -9.61 -15.64 5.49
C GLU A 135 -9.82 -14.85 6.79
N ARG A 136 -9.06 -15.16 7.84
CA ARG A 136 -9.11 -14.41 9.11
C ARG A 136 -8.66 -12.97 8.95
N PHE A 137 -7.58 -12.75 8.20
CA PHE A 137 -7.05 -11.43 7.90
C PHE A 137 -8.07 -10.58 7.13
N GLY A 138 -8.61 -11.12 6.03
CA GLY A 138 -9.62 -10.45 5.24
C GLY A 138 -10.91 -10.17 6.03
N ALA A 139 -11.42 -11.16 6.77
CA ALA A 139 -12.61 -10.99 7.59
C ALA A 139 -12.47 -9.85 8.64
N ARG A 140 -11.26 -9.68 9.19
CA ARG A 140 -10.99 -8.60 10.15
C ARG A 140 -11.02 -7.23 9.48
N ILE A 141 -10.42 -7.11 8.28
CA ILE A 141 -10.44 -5.84 7.54
C ILE A 141 -11.86 -5.53 7.07
N ASN A 142 -12.55 -6.50 6.49
CA ASN A 142 -13.86 -6.32 5.87
C ASN A 142 -14.99 -6.03 6.87
N ARG A 143 -14.72 -6.15 8.17
CA ARG A 143 -15.66 -5.82 9.26
C ARG A 143 -15.32 -4.55 10.02
N ARG A 144 -14.36 -3.77 9.56
CA ARG A 144 -13.95 -2.55 10.26
C ARG A 144 -15.06 -1.54 10.38
N VAL A 145 -15.13 -0.92 11.57
CA VAL A 145 -16.04 0.19 11.88
C VAL A 145 -15.21 1.25 12.63
N PRO A 146 -15.21 2.53 12.20
CA PRO A 146 -15.95 3.05 11.05
C PRO A 146 -15.34 2.61 9.71
N ALA A 147 -16.18 2.59 8.68
CA ALA A 147 -15.74 2.39 7.30
C ALA A 147 -14.75 3.49 6.88
N ARG A 148 -13.76 3.11 6.08
CA ARG A 148 -12.69 4.01 5.64
C ARG A 148 -12.67 4.08 4.12
N TYR A 149 -13.15 5.20 3.57
CA TYR A 149 -13.20 5.44 2.13
C TYR A 149 -12.25 6.58 1.78
N GLU A 150 -11.44 6.34 0.77
CA GLU A 150 -10.48 7.31 0.26
C GLU A 150 -10.78 7.63 -1.20
N ARG A 151 -11.03 8.89 -1.50
CA ARG A 151 -11.24 9.31 -2.88
C ARG A 151 -9.93 9.18 -3.65
N ARG A 152 -10.01 8.60 -4.85
CA ARG A 152 -8.88 8.38 -5.74
C ARG A 152 -9.13 8.99 -7.11
N LEU A 153 -8.07 9.36 -7.81
CA LEU A 153 -8.15 9.74 -9.20
C LEU A 153 -8.40 8.52 -10.08
N ARG A 154 -7.76 7.41 -9.76
CA ARG A 154 -7.85 6.15 -10.48
C ARG A 154 -7.80 4.96 -9.52
N LEU A 155 -8.38 3.87 -9.95
CA LEU A 155 -8.34 2.57 -9.26
C LEU A 155 -7.90 1.51 -10.25
N ILE A 156 -7.14 0.51 -9.77
CA ILE A 156 -6.76 -0.65 -10.57
C ILE A 156 -7.92 -1.64 -10.63
N MET A 157 -8.19 -2.16 -11.82
CA MET A 157 -9.37 -3.00 -12.11
C MET A 157 -9.22 -4.48 -11.72
N PHE A 158 -8.26 -4.84 -10.86
CA PHE A 158 -8.23 -6.22 -10.35
C PHE A 158 -9.51 -6.59 -9.57
N CYS A 159 -10.16 -5.58 -8.97
CA CYS A 159 -11.47 -5.66 -8.31
C CYS A 159 -12.13 -4.28 -8.38
N PHE A 160 -13.05 -4.08 -9.30
CA PHE A 160 -13.62 -2.77 -9.59
C PHE A 160 -15.15 -2.86 -9.66
N LEU A 161 -15.81 -2.44 -8.56
CA LEU A 161 -17.26 -2.44 -8.42
C LEU A 161 -17.82 -1.06 -8.77
N PHE A 162 -18.82 -1.00 -9.65
CA PHE A 162 -19.44 0.25 -10.07
C PHE A 162 -20.95 0.10 -10.32
N ARG A 163 -21.65 1.23 -10.32
CA ARG A 163 -23.10 1.26 -10.55
C ARG A 163 -23.42 0.98 -12.01
N ARG A 164 -24.52 0.33 -12.28
CA ARG A 164 -25.04 0.17 -13.66
C ARG A 164 -25.28 1.52 -14.33
N GLU A 165 -25.86 2.50 -13.63
CA GLU A 165 -26.08 3.84 -14.15
C GLU A 165 -24.79 4.53 -14.64
N VAL A 166 -23.66 4.24 -14.02
CA VAL A 166 -22.34 4.70 -14.49
C VAL A 166 -22.01 4.06 -15.84
N TYR A 167 -22.16 2.75 -15.96
CA TYR A 167 -21.94 2.05 -17.24
C TYR A 167 -22.85 2.58 -18.35
N GLU A 168 -24.12 2.81 -18.05
CA GLU A 168 -25.09 3.36 -19.00
C GLU A 168 -24.71 4.78 -19.45
N ALA A 169 -24.13 5.58 -18.56
CA ALA A 169 -23.73 6.96 -18.86
C ALA A 169 -22.43 7.04 -19.66
N ILE A 170 -21.41 6.23 -19.31
CA ILE A 170 -20.06 6.37 -19.89
C ILE A 170 -19.70 5.25 -20.90
N GLY A 171 -20.49 4.15 -20.93
CA GLY A 171 -20.33 3.04 -21.87
C GLY A 171 -19.17 2.10 -21.56
N ASN A 172 -18.71 1.42 -22.58
CA ASN A 172 -17.68 0.39 -22.54
C ASN A 172 -16.29 0.91 -22.17
N LEU A 173 -15.40 -0.01 -21.73
CA LEU A 173 -13.96 0.25 -21.70
C LEU A 173 -13.47 0.55 -23.13
N ASP A 174 -12.45 1.40 -23.26
CA ASP A 174 -11.86 1.72 -24.56
C ASP A 174 -10.94 0.58 -25.03
N GLU A 175 -11.39 -0.13 -26.08
CA GLU A 175 -10.71 -1.31 -26.60
C GLU A 175 -9.37 -1.01 -27.29
N LYS A 176 -9.05 0.27 -27.54
CA LYS A 176 -7.73 0.67 -28.06
C LYS A 176 -6.59 0.40 -27.09
N PHE A 177 -6.91 0.24 -25.80
CA PHE A 177 -5.91 -0.16 -24.79
C PHE A 177 -5.60 -1.67 -24.83
N SER A 178 -6.29 -2.48 -25.65
CA SER A 178 -5.99 -3.91 -25.73
C SER A 178 -4.52 -4.19 -26.08
N PRO A 179 -3.91 -5.22 -25.51
CA PRO A 179 -4.54 -6.25 -24.66
C PRO A 179 -4.76 -5.86 -23.20
N GLY A 180 -4.36 -4.69 -22.74
CA GLY A 180 -4.55 -4.18 -21.38
C GLY A 180 -3.58 -3.06 -21.02
N ASN A 181 -3.68 -2.55 -19.79
CA ASN A 181 -2.99 -1.41 -19.20
C ASN A 181 -3.49 -0.04 -19.69
N TYR A 182 -3.73 0.88 -18.75
CA TYR A 182 -4.31 2.22 -18.91
C TYR A 182 -5.82 2.27 -19.19
N GLU A 183 -6.51 1.14 -19.44
CA GLU A 183 -7.97 1.12 -19.52
C GLU A 183 -8.64 1.44 -18.19
N ASP A 184 -8.01 1.08 -17.07
CA ASP A 184 -8.42 1.39 -15.71
C ASP A 184 -8.28 2.90 -15.41
N ASP A 185 -7.20 3.51 -15.83
CA ASP A 185 -7.00 4.96 -15.76
C ASP A 185 -8.09 5.69 -16.58
N ASP A 186 -8.26 5.31 -17.84
CA ASP A 186 -9.26 5.88 -18.74
C ASP A 186 -10.67 5.79 -18.17
N TYR A 187 -11.04 4.61 -17.68
CA TYR A 187 -12.39 4.40 -17.16
C TYR A 187 -12.64 5.18 -15.89
N SER A 188 -11.66 5.22 -14.97
CA SER A 188 -11.71 6.02 -13.76
C SER A 188 -11.85 7.52 -14.08
N PHE A 189 -11.16 8.01 -15.11
CA PHE A 189 -11.25 9.40 -15.56
C PHE A 189 -12.63 9.71 -16.13
N ARG A 190 -13.19 8.85 -16.99
CA ARG A 190 -14.53 9.05 -17.56
C ARG A 190 -15.64 9.05 -16.51
N ILE A 191 -15.53 8.19 -15.49
CA ILE A 191 -16.44 8.18 -14.35
C ILE A 191 -16.45 9.54 -13.67
N GLN A 192 -15.26 10.10 -13.40
CA GLN A 192 -15.15 11.38 -12.70
C GLN A 192 -15.53 12.58 -13.59
N GLN A 193 -15.24 12.53 -14.88
CA GLN A 193 -15.72 13.54 -15.84
C GLN A 193 -17.27 13.57 -15.94
N ALA A 194 -17.90 12.43 -15.74
CA ALA A 194 -19.36 12.32 -15.67
C ALA A 194 -19.96 12.73 -14.31
N GLY A 195 -19.14 13.20 -13.36
CA GLY A 195 -19.59 13.78 -12.09
C GLY A 195 -19.60 12.83 -10.90
N TRP A 196 -19.18 11.58 -11.05
CA TRP A 196 -19.09 10.63 -9.94
C TRP A 196 -17.72 10.60 -9.28
N LYS A 197 -17.70 10.13 -8.04
CA LYS A 197 -16.47 9.86 -7.26
C LYS A 197 -16.02 8.41 -7.46
N VAL A 198 -14.72 8.21 -7.36
CA VAL A 198 -14.08 6.89 -7.35
C VAL A 198 -13.39 6.72 -6.00
N LEU A 199 -13.73 5.65 -5.24
CA LEU A 199 -13.25 5.47 -3.87
C LEU A 199 -12.46 4.17 -3.70
N LEU A 200 -11.35 4.23 -2.96
CA LEU A 200 -10.70 3.09 -2.38
C LEU A 200 -11.34 2.76 -1.03
N CYS A 201 -11.93 1.57 -0.90
CA CYS A 201 -12.45 1.03 0.35
C CYS A 201 -11.31 0.41 1.15
N ARG A 202 -10.79 1.14 2.15
CA ARG A 202 -9.70 0.67 3.01
C ARG A 202 -10.18 -0.29 4.11
N ASP A 203 -11.46 -0.54 4.16
CA ASP A 203 -12.14 -1.55 4.98
C ASP A 203 -12.52 -2.80 4.17
N THR A 204 -11.93 -2.98 3.00
CA THR A 204 -12.13 -4.18 2.18
C THR A 204 -10.79 -4.70 1.67
N TYR A 205 -10.59 -6.01 1.77
CA TYR A 205 -9.38 -6.70 1.35
C TYR A 205 -9.70 -7.99 0.60
N ILE A 206 -9.01 -8.20 -0.53
CA ILE A 206 -8.93 -9.48 -1.23
C ILE A 206 -7.47 -9.78 -1.58
N HIS A 207 -7.12 -11.06 -1.76
CA HIS A 207 -5.79 -11.46 -2.22
C HIS A 207 -5.73 -11.41 -3.75
N HIS A 208 -4.61 -10.91 -4.29
CA HIS A 208 -4.33 -10.87 -5.72
C HIS A 208 -2.96 -11.50 -5.98
N PHE A 209 -2.91 -12.54 -6.78
CA PHE A 209 -1.65 -13.21 -7.11
C PHE A 209 -0.76 -12.35 -7.99
N GLY A 210 -1.36 -11.52 -8.85
CA GLY A 210 -0.65 -10.62 -9.76
C GLY A 210 0.10 -11.37 -10.85
N SER A 211 0.87 -10.63 -11.64
CA SER A 211 1.59 -11.18 -12.80
C SER A 211 2.58 -12.32 -12.49
N GLY A 212 2.79 -12.67 -11.24
CA GLY A 212 3.49 -13.89 -10.82
C GLY A 212 2.84 -15.18 -11.32
N ALA A 213 1.52 -15.14 -11.59
CA ALA A 213 0.77 -16.24 -12.21
C ALA A 213 1.27 -16.60 -13.63
N PHE A 214 1.78 -15.61 -14.36
CA PHE A 214 2.27 -15.78 -15.73
C PHE A 214 3.75 -16.20 -15.81
N LEU A 215 4.46 -16.31 -14.68
CA LEU A 215 5.92 -16.44 -14.64
C LEU A 215 6.43 -17.89 -14.43
N SER A 216 5.56 -18.83 -14.14
CA SER A 216 5.98 -20.21 -13.87
C SER A 216 6.18 -21.03 -15.14
N GLY A 217 7.41 -21.37 -15.42
CA GLY A 217 7.76 -22.33 -16.47
C GLY A 217 8.32 -21.76 -17.78
N GLU A 218 8.52 -20.44 -17.89
CA GLU A 218 9.11 -19.81 -19.08
C GLU A 218 10.65 -19.84 -19.09
N SER A 219 11.22 -19.99 -20.27
CA SER A 219 12.66 -19.81 -20.49
C SER A 219 13.06 -18.32 -20.29
N LYS A 220 14.37 -18.07 -20.14
CA LYS A 220 14.88 -16.70 -20.04
C LYS A 220 14.60 -15.89 -21.30
N GLU A 221 14.62 -16.54 -22.46
CA GLU A 221 14.31 -15.93 -23.75
C GLU A 221 12.86 -15.49 -23.83
N GLU A 222 11.92 -16.35 -23.45
CA GLU A 222 10.48 -16.04 -23.41
C GLU A 222 10.18 -14.91 -22.42
N GLN A 223 10.83 -14.90 -21.26
CA GLN A 223 10.72 -13.80 -20.28
C GLN A 223 11.21 -12.47 -20.86
N MET A 224 12.32 -12.49 -21.61
CA MET A 224 12.88 -11.29 -22.22
C MET A 224 11.98 -10.74 -23.35
N GLU A 225 11.44 -11.61 -24.19
CA GLU A 225 10.51 -11.23 -25.26
C GLU A 225 9.22 -10.64 -24.68
N ARG A 226 8.68 -11.26 -23.65
CA ARG A 226 7.52 -10.76 -22.94
C ARG A 226 7.79 -9.39 -22.30
N THR A 227 8.93 -9.19 -21.65
CA THR A 227 9.30 -7.89 -21.07
C THR A 227 9.33 -6.80 -22.16
N LYS A 228 9.96 -7.07 -23.29
CA LYS A 228 9.98 -6.13 -24.44
C LYS A 228 8.58 -5.83 -24.96
N PHE A 229 7.73 -6.85 -25.05
CA PHE A 229 6.33 -6.66 -25.45
C PHE A 229 5.58 -5.75 -24.49
N TYR A 230 5.71 -5.99 -23.17
CA TYR A 230 5.06 -5.16 -22.14
C TYR A 230 5.57 -3.72 -22.13
N ASP A 231 6.88 -3.50 -22.29
CA ASP A 231 7.46 -2.17 -22.36
C ASP A 231 6.92 -1.40 -23.57
N ALA A 232 6.84 -2.04 -24.74
CA ALA A 232 6.28 -1.45 -25.93
C ALA A 232 4.78 -1.14 -25.78
N LEU A 233 4.03 -2.06 -25.14
CA LEU A 233 2.61 -1.90 -24.84
C LEU A 233 2.36 -0.72 -23.90
N LEU A 234 3.07 -0.67 -22.79
CA LEU A 234 2.97 0.43 -21.82
C LEU A 234 3.29 1.78 -22.46
N LYS A 235 4.35 1.84 -23.27
CA LYS A 235 4.71 3.05 -24.01
C LYS A 235 3.59 3.49 -24.96
N ARG A 236 3.07 2.57 -25.78
CA ARG A 236 1.98 2.83 -26.72
C ARG A 236 0.73 3.34 -26.02
N ASN A 237 0.33 2.67 -24.94
CA ASN A 237 -0.88 3.01 -24.22
C ASN A 237 -0.72 4.33 -23.45
N LYS A 238 0.48 4.60 -22.91
CA LYS A 238 0.80 5.90 -22.33
C LYS A 238 0.67 7.02 -23.38
N GLU A 239 1.28 6.89 -24.52
CA GLU A 239 1.18 7.87 -25.61
C GLU A 239 -0.30 8.09 -26.03
N TYR A 240 -1.08 7.01 -26.09
CA TYR A 240 -2.49 7.10 -26.44
C TYR A 240 -3.33 7.85 -25.40
N ILE A 241 -3.18 7.55 -24.09
CA ILE A 241 -3.93 8.24 -23.04
C ILE A 241 -3.53 9.71 -22.94
N LEU A 242 -2.24 10.03 -23.04
CA LEU A 242 -1.75 11.40 -23.04
C LEU A 242 -2.38 12.21 -24.19
N LYS A 243 -2.41 11.64 -25.40
CA LYS A 243 -3.05 12.25 -26.56
C LYS A 243 -4.57 12.39 -26.38
N LYS A 244 -5.23 11.35 -25.87
CA LYS A 244 -6.70 11.31 -25.67
C LYS A 244 -7.18 12.44 -24.76
N TYR A 245 -6.41 12.74 -23.72
CA TYR A 245 -6.74 13.76 -22.72
C TYR A 245 -5.96 15.08 -22.87
N ASN A 246 -5.21 15.23 -23.96
CA ASN A 246 -4.35 16.39 -24.21
C ASN A 246 -3.37 16.70 -23.07
N ILE A 247 -2.73 15.64 -22.56
CA ILE A 247 -1.77 15.72 -21.46
C ILE A 247 -0.36 15.91 -22.04
N PRO A 248 0.48 16.82 -21.49
CA PRO A 248 1.87 16.97 -21.94
C PRO A 248 2.69 15.68 -21.83
N PRO A 249 3.59 15.37 -22.78
CA PRO A 249 4.35 14.11 -22.81
C PRO A 249 5.26 13.86 -21.60
N ASP A 250 5.75 14.94 -21.00
CA ASP A 250 6.61 14.95 -19.82
C ASP A 250 5.84 14.88 -18.52
N TYR A 251 4.51 14.86 -18.61
CA TYR A 251 3.65 14.83 -17.44
C TYR A 251 3.59 13.45 -16.79
N VAL A 252 3.67 13.41 -15.46
CA VAL A 252 3.50 12.18 -14.70
C VAL A 252 2.02 11.99 -14.42
N LEU A 253 1.42 10.91 -14.95
CA LEU A 253 -0.03 10.59 -14.85
C LEU A 253 -0.60 10.47 -13.43
N TYR A 254 0.17 10.84 -12.42
CA TYR A 254 -0.23 10.77 -11.01
C TYR A 254 -0.59 12.14 -10.41
N SER A 255 -0.38 13.22 -11.15
CA SER A 255 -0.72 14.57 -10.71
C SER A 255 -2.18 14.87 -11.06
N THR A 256 -2.97 15.17 -10.04
CA THR A 256 -4.44 15.18 -10.16
C THR A 256 -5.00 16.53 -10.59
N GLN A 257 -4.38 17.64 -10.19
CA GLN A 257 -4.99 18.97 -10.33
C GLN A 257 -4.79 19.59 -11.71
N GLU A 258 -3.64 19.33 -12.35
CA GLU A 258 -3.30 19.97 -13.62
C GLU A 258 -3.90 19.23 -14.82
N LEU A 259 -4.13 17.91 -14.68
CA LEU A 259 -4.70 17.09 -15.75
C LEU A 259 -6.16 17.37 -16.03
N PHE A 260 -6.93 17.70 -14.97
CA PHE A 260 -8.36 17.90 -15.07
C PHE A 260 -8.78 19.13 -14.27
N PRO A 261 -8.62 20.34 -14.83
CA PRO A 261 -8.98 21.60 -14.14
C PRO A 261 -10.40 21.64 -13.58
N GLN A 262 -11.32 20.87 -14.18
CA GLN A 262 -12.70 20.75 -13.67
C GLN A 262 -12.78 20.08 -12.30
N TRP A 263 -11.77 19.27 -11.92
CA TRP A 263 -11.74 18.62 -10.61
C TRP A 263 -11.06 19.48 -9.53
N ALA A 264 -10.22 20.42 -9.94
CA ALA A 264 -9.63 21.42 -9.04
C ALA A 264 -10.69 22.37 -8.43
N LYS A 265 -11.91 22.38 -8.97
CA LYS A 265 -13.03 23.18 -8.47
C LYS A 265 -13.88 22.46 -7.43
N THR A 266 -13.54 21.24 -7.05
CA THR A 266 -14.28 20.52 -6.02
C THR A 266 -13.74 20.90 -4.64
N ASP A 267 -14.64 21.20 -3.68
CA ASP A 267 -14.28 21.45 -2.28
C ASP A 267 -13.78 20.21 -1.52
N ASP A 268 -13.55 19.09 -2.24
CA ASP A 268 -13.07 17.85 -1.66
C ASP A 268 -11.55 17.93 -1.43
N PRO A 269 -11.08 17.95 -0.18
CA PRO A 269 -9.66 18.12 0.15
C PRO A 269 -8.75 17.03 -0.41
N VAL A 270 -9.29 15.87 -0.77
CA VAL A 270 -8.53 14.75 -1.37
C VAL A 270 -8.28 14.98 -2.86
N VAL A 271 -9.21 15.63 -3.56
CA VAL A 271 -9.03 16.00 -4.98
C VAL A 271 -8.41 17.39 -5.12
N ALA A 272 -8.74 18.30 -4.21
CA ALA A 272 -8.27 19.69 -4.24
C ALA A 272 -6.84 19.90 -3.72
N GLY A 273 -6.22 18.94 -3.04
CA GLY A 273 -5.03 19.26 -2.28
C GLY A 273 -3.83 18.32 -2.37
N ARG A 274 -3.98 17.13 -2.86
CA ARG A 274 -2.85 16.19 -2.86
C ARG A 274 -2.35 15.92 -4.27
N ASP A 275 -1.53 16.80 -4.76
CA ASP A 275 -0.49 16.49 -5.73
C ASP A 275 0.57 15.65 -4.99
N ILE A 276 0.34 14.33 -4.94
CA ILE A 276 1.23 13.39 -4.23
C ILE A 276 2.66 13.51 -4.78
N ASP A 277 2.81 13.83 -6.04
CA ASP A 277 4.13 13.95 -6.67
C ASP A 277 4.79 15.30 -6.33
N ARG A 278 4.03 16.41 -6.31
CA ARG A 278 4.54 17.69 -5.77
C ARG A 278 4.81 17.66 -4.28
N GLU A 279 3.98 16.98 -3.51
CA GLU A 279 4.26 16.73 -2.08
C GLU A 279 5.52 15.89 -1.92
N ARG A 280 5.73 14.87 -2.77
CA ARG A 280 6.96 14.07 -2.81
C ARG A 280 8.17 14.88 -3.26
N GLU A 281 8.05 15.68 -4.31
CA GLU A 281 9.13 16.55 -4.78
C GLU A 281 9.51 17.58 -3.71
N ARG A 282 8.54 18.24 -3.09
CA ARG A 282 8.78 19.15 -1.96
C ARG A 282 9.37 18.42 -0.75
N ALA A 283 8.89 17.22 -0.45
CA ALA A 283 9.41 16.40 0.61
C ALA A 283 10.85 15.98 0.32
N GLU A 284 11.15 15.59 -0.91
CA GLU A 284 12.50 15.24 -1.34
C GLU A 284 13.42 16.45 -1.35
N GLU A 285 12.95 17.61 -1.78
CA GLU A 285 13.71 18.87 -1.73
C GLU A 285 13.99 19.29 -0.28
N ASN A 286 13.00 19.19 0.61
CA ASN A 286 13.18 19.43 2.04
C ASN A 286 14.14 18.41 2.65
N ARG A 287 14.04 17.13 2.28
CA ARG A 287 14.96 16.09 2.71
C ARG A 287 16.41 16.43 2.34
N ARG A 288 16.64 16.97 1.15
CA ARG A 288 17.98 17.35 0.69
C ARG A 288 18.56 18.53 1.49
N ARG A 289 17.70 19.43 1.98
CA ARG A 289 18.13 20.65 2.70
C ARG A 289 18.19 20.48 4.22
N ILE A 290 17.35 19.61 4.77
CA ILE A 290 17.20 19.44 6.22
C ILE A 290 17.42 17.98 6.57
N LEU A 291 18.36 17.71 7.47
CA LEU A 291 18.53 16.40 8.10
C LEU A 291 17.64 16.30 9.33
N SER A 292 16.56 15.53 9.23
CA SER A 292 15.61 15.31 10.34
C SER A 292 15.90 14.00 11.05
N MET A 293 16.20 14.06 12.34
CA MET A 293 16.54 12.91 13.17
C MET A 293 15.56 12.76 14.33
N VAL A 294 15.19 11.54 14.68
CA VAL A 294 14.41 11.23 15.88
C VAL A 294 15.15 10.29 16.80
N PHE A 295 15.11 10.61 18.08
CA PHE A 295 15.73 9.84 19.15
C PHE A 295 14.67 9.47 20.18
N LEU A 296 14.68 8.19 20.59
CA LEU A 296 13.88 7.73 21.72
C LEU A 296 14.76 7.72 22.97
N LEU A 297 14.35 8.48 23.98
CA LEU A 297 15.09 8.59 25.24
C LEU A 297 14.39 7.78 26.34
N SER A 298 15.12 6.83 26.96
CA SER A 298 14.65 6.01 28.08
C SER A 298 15.36 6.37 29.40
N ALA A 299 14.85 5.85 30.50
CA ALA A 299 15.27 6.26 31.87
C ALA A 299 16.76 6.06 32.23
N ASP A 300 17.49 5.20 31.52
CA ASP A 300 18.89 4.87 31.83
C ASP A 300 19.90 5.75 31.08
N THR A 301 19.52 6.95 30.66
CA THR A 301 20.19 7.66 29.55
C THR A 301 20.93 8.93 29.89
N ASP A 302 21.22 9.30 31.15
CA ASP A 302 21.97 10.54 31.44
C ASP A 302 23.34 10.59 30.75
N SER A 303 24.06 9.46 30.73
CA SER A 303 25.34 9.34 29.98
C SER A 303 25.12 9.33 28.46
N SER A 304 24.02 8.76 27.97
CA SER A 304 23.68 8.72 26.56
C SER A 304 23.21 10.09 26.05
N VAL A 305 22.46 10.85 26.83
CA VAL A 305 22.06 12.24 26.54
C VAL A 305 23.27 13.14 26.37
N HIS A 306 24.24 13.04 27.27
CA HIS A 306 25.48 13.88 27.21
C HIS A 306 26.36 13.52 26.01
N ARG A 307 26.44 12.23 25.67
CA ARG A 307 27.12 11.78 24.44
C ARG A 307 26.41 12.29 23.21
N LEU A 308 25.06 12.16 23.14
CA LEU A 308 24.25 12.61 22.05
C LEU A 308 24.34 14.10 21.78
N GLU A 309 24.37 14.92 22.86
CA GLU A 309 24.64 16.37 22.80
C GLU A 309 25.94 16.63 22.04
N LYS A 310 27.04 16.00 22.49
CA LYS A 310 28.35 16.15 21.87
C LYS A 310 28.36 15.74 20.39
N GLU A 311 27.74 14.60 20.05
CA GLU A 311 27.67 14.09 18.69
C GLU A 311 26.84 15.01 17.78
N LEU A 312 25.72 15.57 18.27
CA LEU A 312 24.90 16.52 17.54
C LEU A 312 25.64 17.84 17.27
N LEU A 313 26.36 18.34 18.24
CA LEU A 313 27.18 19.55 18.07
C LEU A 313 28.33 19.33 17.08
N GLN A 314 28.95 18.15 17.10
CA GLN A 314 30.00 17.79 16.13
C GLN A 314 29.43 17.67 14.73
N LEU A 315 28.26 17.01 14.58
CA LEU A 315 27.58 16.86 13.29
C LEU A 315 27.16 18.25 12.75
N HIS A 316 26.62 19.11 13.60
CA HIS A 316 26.22 20.47 13.20
C HIS A 316 27.40 21.29 12.67
N ALA A 317 28.56 21.15 13.30
CA ALA A 317 29.76 21.88 12.89
C ALA A 317 30.30 21.49 11.51
N VAL A 318 30.01 20.30 11.02
CA VAL A 318 30.48 19.78 9.71
C VAL A 318 29.38 19.60 8.67
N SER A 319 28.11 19.73 9.06
CA SER A 319 26.96 19.49 8.17
C SER A 319 26.68 20.72 7.30
N GLU A 320 26.55 20.53 6.00
CA GLU A 320 26.02 21.54 5.10
C GLU A 320 24.47 21.65 5.16
N LYS A 321 23.83 20.66 5.79
CA LYS A 321 22.36 20.60 5.96
C LYS A 321 21.97 21.20 7.32
N LYS A 322 20.81 21.86 7.34
CA LYS A 322 20.19 22.26 8.59
C LYS A 322 19.78 21.01 9.38
N LEU A 323 20.17 20.94 10.67
CA LEU A 323 19.76 19.87 11.55
C LEU A 323 18.40 20.19 12.20
N GLN A 324 17.51 19.22 12.20
CA GLN A 324 16.26 19.26 12.94
C GLN A 324 16.12 17.97 13.75
N VAL A 325 15.98 18.11 15.06
CA VAL A 325 16.05 16.99 15.99
C VAL A 325 14.74 16.84 16.74
N TYR A 326 14.26 15.62 16.84
CA TYR A 326 13.05 15.27 17.57
C TYR A 326 13.40 14.30 18.69
N PHE A 327 12.95 14.61 19.90
CA PHE A 327 13.10 13.75 21.06
C PHE A 327 11.73 13.23 21.50
N ILE A 328 11.61 11.92 21.62
CA ILE A 328 10.45 11.25 22.19
C ILE A 328 10.89 10.64 23.52
N TYR A 329 10.30 11.03 24.62
CA TYR A 329 10.75 10.68 25.97
C TYR A 329 9.59 10.61 26.96
N ASP A 330 9.84 9.95 28.11
CA ASP A 330 8.92 9.96 29.26
C ASP A 330 9.39 11.02 30.25
N ALA A 331 8.69 12.15 30.35
CA ALA A 331 9.07 13.28 31.23
C ALA A 331 9.11 12.92 32.73
N LYS A 332 8.51 11.81 33.14
CA LYS A 332 8.60 11.28 34.50
C LYS A 332 9.93 10.58 34.81
N LYS A 333 10.64 10.16 33.77
CA LYS A 333 11.86 9.36 33.87
C LYS A 333 13.10 10.08 33.38
N THR A 334 12.97 10.98 32.42
CA THR A 334 14.10 11.65 31.74
C THR A 334 13.83 13.14 31.59
N SER A 335 14.81 14.00 31.85
CA SER A 335 14.73 15.42 31.59
C SER A 335 15.58 15.80 30.39
N VAL A 336 14.99 16.49 29.42
CA VAL A 336 15.67 16.98 28.20
C VAL A 336 15.89 18.48 28.18
N THR A 337 15.49 19.20 29.23
CA THR A 337 15.48 20.68 29.26
C THR A 337 16.88 21.28 29.08
N ALA A 338 17.90 20.71 29.68
CA ALA A 338 19.29 21.18 29.53
C ALA A 338 19.79 20.93 28.08
N LEU A 339 19.53 19.75 27.52
CA LEU A 339 19.87 19.39 26.14
C LEU A 339 19.19 20.32 25.15
N GLU A 340 17.89 20.53 25.28
CA GLU A 340 17.08 21.39 24.38
C GLU A 340 17.63 22.83 24.40
N LYS A 341 17.95 23.36 25.59
CA LYS A 341 18.56 24.69 25.75
C LYS A 341 19.90 24.77 25.03
N THR A 342 20.78 23.79 25.24
CA THR A 342 22.12 23.76 24.62
C THR A 342 22.03 23.72 23.10
N LEU A 343 21.13 22.86 22.55
CA LEU A 343 20.94 22.74 21.11
C LEU A 343 20.41 24.03 20.49
N LYS A 344 19.42 24.67 21.14
CA LYS A 344 18.86 25.95 20.72
C LYS A 344 19.88 27.06 20.71
N ASP A 345 20.69 27.16 21.76
CA ASP A 345 21.75 28.17 21.88
C ASP A 345 22.83 28.00 20.80
N ARG A 346 22.93 26.84 20.20
CA ARG A 346 23.85 26.51 19.09
C ARG A 346 23.19 26.50 17.69
N GLY A 347 21.93 26.90 17.60
CA GLY A 347 21.21 27.00 16.33
C GLY A 347 20.71 25.68 15.77
N ILE A 348 20.61 24.63 16.57
CA ILE A 348 20.02 23.35 16.21
C ILE A 348 18.54 23.36 16.62
N ASP A 349 17.64 23.23 15.68
CA ASP A 349 16.21 23.13 15.97
C ASP A 349 15.91 21.79 16.65
N SER A 350 15.33 21.83 17.86
CA SER A 350 14.90 20.64 18.57
C SER A 350 13.45 20.76 19.03
N ILE A 351 12.72 19.63 18.98
CA ILE A 351 11.32 19.53 19.41
C ILE A 351 11.19 18.28 20.29
N CYS A 352 10.60 18.46 21.46
CA CYS A 352 10.49 17.43 22.48
C CYS A 352 9.03 16.97 22.63
N TYR A 353 8.79 15.65 22.60
CA TYR A 353 7.50 15.03 22.77
C TYR A 353 7.47 14.14 24.01
N ASP A 354 6.64 14.49 24.98
CA ASP A 354 6.41 13.65 26.17
C ASP A 354 5.40 12.55 25.86
N THR A 355 5.81 11.31 26.00
CA THR A 355 4.94 10.14 25.78
C THR A 355 3.76 10.08 26.75
N ASN A 356 3.86 10.73 27.93
CA ASN A 356 2.74 10.77 28.89
C ASN A 356 1.56 11.59 28.39
N ALA A 357 1.80 12.62 27.57
CA ALA A 357 0.76 13.43 26.96
C ALA A 357 -0.10 12.63 25.95
N TYR A 358 0.41 11.50 25.47
CA TYR A 358 -0.25 10.63 24.47
C TYR A 358 -1.01 9.44 25.06
N LYS A 359 -0.85 9.12 26.35
CA LYS A 359 -1.55 8.01 27.03
C LYS A 359 -3.07 8.18 27.07
N GLU A 360 -3.60 9.37 26.75
CA GLU A 360 -5.03 9.64 26.71
C GLU A 360 -5.74 9.21 25.41
N ARG A 361 -5.01 8.96 24.32
CA ARG A 361 -5.60 8.34 23.15
C ARG A 361 -5.59 6.84 23.33
N LYS A 362 -6.78 6.28 23.66
CA LYS A 362 -7.06 4.86 23.81
C LYS A 362 -6.82 4.08 22.49
N VAL A 363 -5.59 3.86 22.14
CA VAL A 363 -5.23 2.68 21.36
C VAL A 363 -5.06 1.58 22.41
N GLN A 364 -6.04 0.69 22.51
CA GLN A 364 -5.95 -0.50 23.36
C GLN A 364 -4.92 -1.46 22.73
N TYR A 365 -3.65 -1.16 22.91
CA TYR A 365 -2.63 -2.20 22.82
C TYR A 365 -2.75 -3.07 24.07
N PRO A 366 -2.57 -4.38 23.97
CA PRO A 366 -2.32 -5.21 25.16
C PRO A 366 -0.98 -4.70 25.76
N SER A 367 -1.10 -3.76 26.69
CA SER A 367 0.03 -2.95 27.22
C SER A 367 1.01 -3.75 28.07
N GLU A 368 0.76 -5.03 28.32
CA GLU A 368 1.56 -5.86 29.20
C GLU A 368 2.65 -6.67 28.49
N SER A 369 2.66 -6.71 27.14
CA SER A 369 3.53 -7.62 26.38
C SER A 369 4.65 -6.98 25.53
N LEU A 370 4.63 -5.66 25.29
CA LEU A 370 5.65 -5.01 24.47
C LEU A 370 6.60 -4.09 25.27
N PRO A 371 7.93 -4.12 24.99
CA PRO A 371 8.87 -3.20 25.61
C PRO A 371 8.50 -1.73 25.33
N GLU A 372 8.72 -0.86 26.33
CA GLU A 372 8.40 0.58 26.27
C GLU A 372 9.02 1.25 25.02
N LYS A 373 10.28 0.94 24.72
CA LYS A 373 10.99 1.48 23.54
C LYS A 373 10.30 1.10 22.23
N THR A 374 9.73 -0.10 22.16
CA THR A 374 8.95 -0.56 21.01
C THR A 374 7.67 0.26 20.85
N LEU A 375 6.93 0.47 21.95
CA LEU A 375 5.71 1.29 21.92
C LEU A 375 6.01 2.74 21.52
N GLN A 376 7.10 3.32 22.01
CA GLN A 376 7.54 4.67 21.63
C GLN A 376 7.89 4.73 20.13
N PHE A 377 8.62 3.74 19.61
CA PHE A 377 8.99 3.68 18.20
C PHE A 377 7.75 3.66 17.27
N LEU A 378 6.75 2.92 17.66
CA LEU A 378 5.52 2.76 16.90
C LEU A 378 4.68 4.04 16.83
N GLN A 379 4.87 4.94 17.78
CA GLN A 379 4.19 6.23 17.83
C GLN A 379 4.90 7.33 17.01
N ILE A 380 6.14 7.10 16.54
CA ILE A 380 6.91 8.10 15.78
C ILE A 380 6.10 8.76 14.66
N PRO A 381 5.41 8.02 13.77
CA PRO A 381 4.70 8.64 12.65
C PRO A 381 3.54 9.55 13.07
N GLU A 382 2.91 9.28 14.22
CA GLU A 382 1.78 10.07 14.73
C GLU A 382 2.24 11.30 15.53
N GLN A 383 3.33 11.18 16.25
CA GLN A 383 3.85 12.24 17.12
C GLN A 383 4.55 13.34 16.35
N LEU A 384 5.24 13.00 15.27
CA LEU A 384 6.00 13.96 14.48
C LEU A 384 5.11 14.88 13.63
N PRO A 385 5.55 16.12 13.31
CA PRO A 385 4.78 17.07 12.51
C PRO A 385 4.26 16.46 11.21
N LYS A 386 3.01 16.77 10.83
CA LYS A 386 2.37 16.21 9.63
C LYS A 386 3.08 16.60 8.33
N GLU A 387 3.74 17.74 8.33
CA GLU A 387 4.52 18.29 7.23
C GLU A 387 5.85 17.56 7.02
N LEU A 388 6.33 16.85 8.05
CA LEU A 388 7.56 16.08 7.98
C LEU A 388 7.29 14.76 7.25
N SER A 389 7.95 14.61 6.11
CA SER A 389 7.78 13.42 5.24
C SER A 389 8.78 12.31 5.51
N HIS A 390 9.98 12.65 5.97
CA HIS A 390 11.06 11.70 6.24
C HIS A 390 11.76 12.04 7.55
N VAL A 391 12.21 11.00 8.24
CA VAL A 391 13.01 11.12 9.46
C VAL A 391 14.00 9.97 9.54
N LEU A 392 15.16 10.22 10.14
CA LEU A 392 16.13 9.20 10.46
C LEU A 392 16.01 8.86 11.95
N TYR A 393 15.52 7.68 12.26
CA TYR A 393 15.60 7.12 13.61
C TYR A 393 17.03 6.68 13.90
N ILE A 394 17.54 7.04 15.07
CA ILE A 394 18.86 6.64 15.54
C ILE A 394 18.74 6.10 16.95
N ASP A 395 19.28 4.91 17.18
CA ASP A 395 19.34 4.33 18.53
C ASP A 395 20.33 5.10 19.40
N THR A 396 19.82 5.69 20.48
CA THR A 396 20.63 6.48 21.42
C THR A 396 21.78 5.71 22.08
N GLU A 397 21.66 4.39 22.21
CA GLU A 397 22.72 3.55 22.76
C GLU A 397 23.89 3.35 21.79
N LYS A 398 23.61 3.41 20.48
CA LYS A 398 24.62 3.23 19.41
C LYS A 398 25.27 4.55 18.99
N GLY A 399 24.55 5.66 19.17
CA GLY A 399 25.01 6.99 18.78
C GLY A 399 24.85 7.28 17.29
N ILE A 400 25.26 8.49 16.87
CA ILE A 400 25.09 8.95 15.49
C ILE A 400 26.15 8.29 14.59
N PRO A 401 25.75 7.59 13.50
CA PRO A 401 26.70 7.01 12.55
C PRO A 401 27.59 8.07 11.92
N LYS A 402 28.89 7.78 11.73
CA LYS A 402 29.84 8.70 11.07
C LYS A 402 29.47 9.06 9.64
N ASP A 403 28.78 8.14 8.96
CA ASP A 403 28.31 8.26 7.57
C ASP A 403 26.84 8.70 7.47
N VAL A 404 26.30 9.32 8.53
CA VAL A 404 24.88 9.71 8.64
C VAL A 404 24.40 10.58 7.47
N MET A 405 25.26 11.44 6.94
CA MET A 405 24.93 12.29 5.80
C MET A 405 24.73 11.46 4.52
N ASN A 406 25.62 10.50 4.28
CA ASN A 406 25.50 9.58 3.14
C ASN A 406 24.27 8.70 3.27
N ILE A 407 23.98 8.23 4.50
CA ILE A 407 22.77 7.45 4.78
C ILE A 407 21.51 8.26 4.48
N TRP A 408 21.48 9.52 4.90
CA TRP A 408 20.35 10.41 4.66
C TRP A 408 20.11 10.68 3.16
N ASP A 409 21.16 10.75 2.38
CA ASP A 409 21.07 11.04 0.95
C ASP A 409 20.64 9.84 0.10
N VAL A 410 20.64 8.61 0.66
CA VAL A 410 20.08 7.44 -0.01
C VAL A 410 18.55 7.56 -0.07
N PRO A 411 17.92 7.48 -1.25
CA PRO A 411 16.48 7.48 -1.35
C PRO A 411 15.87 6.26 -0.64
N CYS A 412 15.01 6.48 0.34
CA CYS A 412 14.29 5.39 1.01
C CYS A 412 13.00 4.98 0.28
N GLY A 413 12.77 5.57 -0.89
CA GLY A 413 11.58 5.28 -1.69
C GLY A 413 10.28 5.50 -0.89
N ASN A 414 9.39 4.52 -0.96
CA ASN A 414 8.07 4.61 -0.31
C ASN A 414 8.04 3.95 1.09
N THR A 415 9.16 3.46 1.62
CA THR A 415 9.15 2.66 2.86
C THR A 415 10.22 3.11 3.85
N VAL A 416 11.31 2.40 3.90
CA VAL A 416 12.46 2.61 4.79
C VAL A 416 13.77 2.25 4.09
N ALA A 417 14.86 2.87 4.52
CA ALA A 417 16.21 2.43 4.20
C ALA A 417 16.96 2.06 5.49
N PHE A 418 17.72 1.00 5.44
CA PHE A 418 18.47 0.45 6.58
C PHE A 418 19.80 -0.18 6.12
N ARG A 419 20.69 -0.39 7.05
CA ARG A 419 21.96 -1.09 6.79
C ARG A 419 21.76 -2.61 6.88
N PRO A 420 22.00 -3.39 5.81
CA PRO A 420 21.96 -4.85 5.89
C PRO A 420 22.99 -5.39 6.89
N ASN A 421 22.60 -6.38 7.69
CA ASN A 421 23.50 -7.09 8.58
C ASN A 421 23.22 -8.59 8.57
N PRO A 422 23.63 -9.31 7.51
CA PRO A 422 23.30 -10.72 7.32
C PRO A 422 24.05 -11.67 8.31
N THR A 423 25.07 -11.20 9.01
CA THR A 423 26.01 -12.06 9.76
C THR A 423 25.91 -11.96 11.30
N GLN A 424 25.16 -11.01 11.86
CA GLN A 424 25.09 -10.83 13.31
C GLN A 424 23.93 -11.59 13.97
N GLY A 425 24.27 -12.41 14.96
CA GLY A 425 23.35 -13.00 15.93
C GLY A 425 22.89 -14.41 15.61
N LYS A 426 22.28 -15.08 16.61
CA LYS A 426 21.59 -16.36 16.45
C LYS A 426 20.33 -16.15 15.62
N PRO A 427 19.90 -17.16 14.85
CA PRO A 427 18.60 -17.12 14.17
C PRO A 427 17.50 -16.77 15.15
N SER A 428 16.58 -15.90 14.73
CA SER A 428 15.38 -15.65 15.50
C SER A 428 14.41 -16.85 15.40
N PRO A 429 13.46 -17.01 16.31
CA PRO A 429 12.44 -18.04 16.17
C PRO A 429 11.74 -18.02 14.82
N LEU A 430 11.43 -16.82 14.31
CA LEU A 430 10.79 -16.66 12.99
C LEU A 430 11.70 -17.05 11.82
N GLU A 431 13.02 -16.86 11.94
CA GLU A 431 13.99 -17.38 10.96
C GLU A 431 14.09 -18.89 11.02
N SER A 432 14.11 -19.46 12.24
CA SER A 432 14.19 -20.89 12.45
C SER A 432 12.96 -21.64 11.91
N GLU A 433 11.81 -20.95 11.88
CA GLU A 433 10.57 -21.46 11.31
C GLU A 433 10.39 -21.10 9.82
N GLY A 434 11.38 -20.44 9.19
CA GLY A 434 11.34 -20.07 7.79
C GLY A 434 10.39 -18.93 7.45
N VAL A 435 9.90 -18.20 8.47
CA VAL A 435 9.02 -17.03 8.30
C VAL A 435 9.81 -15.81 7.83
N LEU A 436 11.04 -15.65 8.32
CA LEU A 436 11.96 -14.59 7.95
C LEU A 436 13.19 -15.17 7.26
N LYS A 437 13.73 -14.43 6.29
CA LYS A 437 14.93 -14.85 5.56
C LYS A 437 16.18 -14.32 6.24
N PRO A 438 17.22 -15.16 6.49
CA PRO A 438 18.46 -14.74 7.12
C PRO A 438 19.17 -13.58 6.40
N GLU A 439 19.10 -13.56 5.07
CA GLU A 439 19.72 -12.54 4.22
C GLU A 439 19.08 -11.15 4.39
N ASN A 440 17.90 -11.07 4.97
CA ASN A 440 17.19 -9.81 5.19
C ASN A 440 17.40 -9.25 6.60
N ARG A 441 18.38 -9.73 7.35
CA ARG A 441 18.77 -9.13 8.63
C ARG A 441 19.28 -7.71 8.44
N PHE A 442 18.89 -6.82 9.31
CA PHE A 442 19.37 -5.43 9.35
C PHE A 442 19.66 -4.99 10.77
N CYS A 443 20.48 -3.91 10.89
CA CYS A 443 20.74 -3.27 12.15
C CYS A 443 19.67 -2.23 12.42
N LEU A 444 19.13 -2.21 13.65
CA LEU A 444 18.29 -1.10 14.15
C LEU A 444 19.11 0.02 14.81
N ASP A 445 20.39 0.13 14.47
CA ASP A 445 21.22 1.23 14.92
C ASP A 445 20.68 2.57 14.39
N PHE A 446 20.13 2.52 13.17
CA PHE A 446 19.40 3.61 12.55
C PHE A 446 18.42 3.07 11.49
N LEU A 447 17.41 3.87 11.22
CA LEU A 447 16.38 3.57 10.23
C LEU A 447 15.87 4.86 9.59
N GLN A 448 16.04 5.03 8.30
CA GLN A 448 15.41 6.14 7.59
C GLN A 448 13.96 5.77 7.28
N MET A 449 13.01 6.61 7.69
CA MET A 449 11.58 6.36 7.59
C MET A 449 10.91 7.37 6.67
N ASN A 450 10.14 6.89 5.71
CA ASN A 450 9.18 7.72 4.99
C ASN A 450 7.89 7.81 5.82
N LEU A 451 7.72 8.91 6.56
CA LEU A 451 6.59 9.12 7.46
C LEU A 451 5.25 9.21 6.73
N THR A 452 5.25 9.73 5.50
CA THR A 452 4.05 9.78 4.67
C THR A 452 3.54 8.37 4.40
N TYR A 453 4.44 7.45 4.01
CA TYR A 453 4.11 6.04 3.80
C TYR A 453 3.55 5.38 5.07
N PHE A 454 4.18 5.62 6.23
CA PHE A 454 3.72 5.06 7.50
C PHE A 454 2.36 5.62 7.93
N ARG A 455 2.17 6.95 7.81
CA ARG A 455 0.90 7.60 8.18
C ARG A 455 -0.27 7.14 7.35
N GLU A 456 -0.05 6.90 6.08
CA GLU A 456 -1.06 6.35 5.18
C GLU A 456 -1.44 4.90 5.52
N ARG A 457 -0.60 4.22 6.32
CA ARG A 457 -0.72 2.79 6.67
C ARG A 457 -0.69 2.51 8.16
N MET A 458 -1.05 3.50 8.98
CA MET A 458 -1.09 3.34 10.44
C MET A 458 -2.00 2.20 10.90
N ASP A 459 -3.11 2.00 10.20
CA ASP A 459 -4.02 0.88 10.44
C ASP A 459 -3.35 -0.49 10.22
N LEU A 460 -2.44 -0.59 9.26
CA LEU A 460 -1.67 -1.82 9.04
C LEU A 460 -0.60 -2.03 10.09
N TRP A 461 -0.03 -0.94 10.53
CA TRP A 461 0.93 -0.92 11.62
C TRP A 461 0.28 -1.42 12.90
N GLU A 462 -0.92 -0.92 13.22
CA GLU A 462 -1.75 -1.39 14.34
C GLU A 462 -2.15 -2.87 14.18
N ASP A 463 -2.48 -3.30 12.96
CA ASP A 463 -2.84 -4.69 12.67
C ASP A 463 -1.65 -5.63 12.79
N GLY A 464 -0.48 -5.19 12.37
CA GLY A 464 0.76 -5.93 12.57
C GLY A 464 1.10 -6.08 14.04
N LEU A 465 0.92 -5.02 14.84
CA LEU A 465 1.09 -5.08 16.28
C LEU A 465 0.15 -6.08 16.95
N ALA A 466 -1.13 -6.07 16.54
CA ALA A 466 -2.10 -7.05 17.05
C ALA A 466 -1.71 -8.49 16.63
N PHE A 467 -1.17 -8.67 15.44
CA PHE A 467 -0.63 -9.96 14.99
C PHE A 467 0.55 -10.39 15.86
N PHE A 468 1.55 -9.53 16.07
CA PHE A 468 2.72 -9.87 16.86
C PHE A 468 2.42 -10.06 18.35
N SER A 469 1.46 -9.31 18.90
CA SER A 469 1.01 -9.52 20.29
C SER A 469 0.29 -10.84 20.50
N ALA A 470 -0.24 -11.46 19.43
CA ALA A 470 -0.87 -12.78 19.48
C ALA A 470 0.13 -13.96 19.37
N PHE A 471 1.40 -13.67 19.08
CA PHE A 471 2.46 -14.68 18.94
C PHE A 471 3.52 -14.51 20.03
N PRO A 472 3.49 -15.31 21.10
CA PRO A 472 4.43 -15.21 22.25
C PRO A 472 5.92 -15.32 21.84
N MET A 473 6.21 -15.92 20.67
CA MET A 473 7.58 -16.12 20.19
C MET A 473 8.29 -14.84 19.71
N VAL A 474 7.56 -13.75 19.55
CA VAL A 474 8.09 -12.48 19.01
C VAL A 474 8.22 -11.42 20.11
N GLU A 475 7.89 -11.76 21.33
CA GLU A 475 8.03 -10.87 22.50
C GLU A 475 9.47 -10.35 22.61
N GLY A 476 9.61 -9.04 22.54
CA GLY A 476 10.85 -8.31 22.81
C GLY A 476 11.76 -8.03 21.61
N ARG A 477 11.39 -8.39 20.37
CA ARG A 477 12.25 -8.14 19.19
C ARG A 477 11.63 -7.18 18.18
N LEU A 478 11.76 -5.90 18.41
CA LEU A 478 11.36 -4.84 17.47
C LEU A 478 11.94 -5.08 16.08
N THR A 479 13.18 -5.58 15.98
CA THR A 479 13.83 -5.92 14.71
C THR A 479 13.08 -6.95 13.91
N ASP A 480 12.67 -8.06 14.53
CA ASP A 480 11.95 -9.14 13.84
C ASP A 480 10.56 -8.70 13.42
N MET A 481 9.91 -7.89 14.22
CA MET A 481 8.62 -7.30 13.88
C MET A 481 8.73 -6.37 12.67
N LEU A 482 9.71 -5.48 12.64
CA LEU A 482 9.97 -4.60 11.53
C LEU A 482 10.40 -5.39 10.28
N ARG A 483 11.24 -6.41 10.42
CA ARG A 483 11.62 -7.31 9.31
C ARG A 483 10.42 -8.01 8.71
N TYR A 484 9.55 -8.59 9.54
CA TYR A 484 8.32 -9.22 9.08
C TYR A 484 7.44 -8.26 8.27
N PHE A 485 7.31 -7.02 8.75
CA PHE A 485 6.61 -5.95 8.05
C PHE A 485 7.26 -5.62 6.72
N PHE A 486 8.59 -5.44 6.72
CA PHE A 486 9.34 -4.93 5.57
C PHE A 486 9.65 -6.02 4.54
N GLU A 487 9.90 -7.27 4.92
CA GLU A 487 10.09 -8.36 3.95
C GLU A 487 8.90 -8.54 3.02
N ARG A 488 7.72 -8.09 3.46
CA ARG A 488 6.48 -8.18 2.68
C ARG A 488 6.09 -6.88 1.99
N SER A 489 6.63 -5.76 2.46
CA SER A 489 6.44 -4.46 1.84
C SER A 489 7.54 -4.10 0.84
N TYR A 490 8.66 -4.84 0.87
CA TYR A 490 9.88 -4.50 0.19
C TYR A 490 9.96 -5.15 -1.19
N LYS A 491 9.88 -4.36 -2.25
CA LYS A 491 10.57 -4.66 -3.50
C LYS A 491 12.00 -4.16 -3.31
N LYS A 492 12.99 -5.05 -3.49
CA LYS A 492 14.40 -4.67 -3.55
C LYS A 492 14.55 -3.42 -4.40
N CYS A 493 15.05 -2.33 -3.79
CA CYS A 493 15.64 -1.24 -4.53
C CYS A 493 16.85 -1.73 -5.30
#